data_f9a10727352f4c270ac4876b02cefb6a
#
_entry.id   f9a10727352f4c270ac4876b02cefb6a
#
_cell.length_a   1.000
_cell.length_b   1.000
_cell.length_c   1.000
_cell.angle_alpha   90.00
_cell.angle_beta   90.00
_cell.angle_gamma   90.00
#
_symmetry.space_group_name_H-M   'P 1'
#
loop_
_entity.id
_entity.type
_entity.pdbx_description
1 polymer ?
#
loop_
_entity_poly.entity_id
_entity_poly.type
_entity_poly.pdbx_seq_one_letter_code
_entity_poly.pdbx_strand_id
1 'polypeptide(L)'
;MLTFLPDALDIAPEVLQAVSAVPTLRGYGTPPSGIDLGVAALSGTSLGGALLYTLSGGTRTIVGSAAKLEEAGATTWSDVTRTASAYSVGANRWRFAQFGNTSLAINLATVLQQSASGAFADVANAPKAALMEAASGFVMLANTDDASLSISGGPNAAQEHRWWCSQIFNPTGTWAPSVSTQATTGLLVETPGPITALRRLQSEIVAYKAKSIYVARYVGSPVVWQFQCVSTDIGCSSHEAVVAAGTVHYFVGDDDIYAFDGSRPVSIGKGVKEWFFARLNRTYISSIRAIHDRVNSRIYWFYPTTSAALTSCLVYHYDTQRWGHFDLTITDVLESITSAITYDTFADKFGTSIQYDQIPTDISYNSPYWNAATPVLSYISTADKITGLSGTASGASMTTGWYGSEDVVTVCTRVRPRYRTKPTAATITPAASFDLGGTVRYGATASINGDRFDVLQAGRYHRFALTFAGGVEVEALVPTLKPQGLE
;
A
#
# COMPACT_ATOMS: atom_id res chain seq x y z
N MET A 1 -21.43 5.32 15.07
CA MET A 1 -19.96 5.12 15.05
C MET A 1 -19.42 5.85 13.86
N LEU A 2 -18.37 6.67 14.03
CA LEU A 2 -17.82 7.47 12.93
C LEU A 2 -17.36 6.62 11.75
N THR A 3 -17.66 7.04 10.52
CA THR A 3 -17.25 6.38 9.28
C THR A 3 -16.92 7.42 8.22
N PHE A 4 -15.75 7.30 7.57
CA PHE A 4 -15.36 8.17 6.47
C PHE A 4 -16.05 7.73 5.19
N LEU A 5 -17.00 8.53 4.73
CA LEU A 5 -17.78 8.32 3.51
C LEU A 5 -17.98 9.67 2.81
N PRO A 6 -16.96 10.19 2.12
CA PRO A 6 -17.02 11.52 1.50
C PRO A 6 -18.06 11.63 0.38
N ASP A 7 -18.48 10.52 -0.22
CA ASP A 7 -19.51 10.47 -1.26
C ASP A 7 -20.92 10.30 -0.67
N ALA A 8 -21.06 10.26 0.66
CA ALA A 8 -22.38 10.17 1.29
C ALA A 8 -23.12 11.52 1.27
N LEU A 9 -24.45 11.46 1.40
CA LEU A 9 -25.29 12.64 1.51
C LEU A 9 -24.84 13.52 2.68
N ASP A 10 -24.96 14.84 2.52
CA ASP A 10 -24.49 15.86 3.48
C ASP A 10 -25.08 15.68 4.89
N ILE A 11 -26.31 15.20 5.01
CA ILE A 11 -26.98 14.97 6.30
C ILE A 11 -26.72 13.55 6.79
N ALA A 12 -25.58 13.36 7.41
CA ALA A 12 -25.26 12.09 8.04
C ALA A 12 -24.32 12.33 9.24
N PRO A 13 -24.87 12.47 10.45
CA PRO A 13 -24.11 12.93 11.62
C PRO A 13 -22.94 12.01 12.02
N GLU A 14 -23.00 10.73 11.71
CA GLU A 14 -21.91 9.79 12.00
C GLU A 14 -20.88 9.67 10.87
N VAL A 15 -21.10 10.35 9.76
CA VAL A 15 -20.22 10.35 8.60
C VAL A 15 -19.14 11.42 8.76
N LEU A 16 -17.91 11.06 8.40
CA LEU A 16 -16.80 11.99 8.23
C LEU A 16 -16.65 12.30 6.74
N GLN A 17 -16.71 13.55 6.37
CA GLN A 17 -16.58 14.01 4.98
C GLN A 17 -15.12 14.29 4.59
N ALA A 18 -14.27 14.63 5.57
CA ALA A 18 -12.84 14.75 5.37
C ALA A 18 -12.09 14.19 6.58
N VAL A 19 -11.00 13.50 6.32
CA VAL A 19 -10.15 12.97 7.37
C VAL A 19 -8.67 13.08 6.98
N SER A 20 -7.82 13.31 7.99
CA SER A 20 -6.41 12.92 7.99
C SER A 20 -6.24 11.99 9.18
N ALA A 21 -6.68 10.74 9.02
CA ALA A 21 -6.77 9.74 10.08
C ALA A 21 -6.85 8.33 9.48
N VAL A 22 -6.44 7.34 10.25
CA VAL A 22 -6.55 5.92 9.87
C VAL A 22 -7.65 5.22 10.65
N PRO A 23 -8.43 4.34 10.01
CA PRO A 23 -9.46 3.56 10.71
C PRO A 23 -8.81 2.56 11.67
N THR A 24 -9.45 2.39 12.84
CA THR A 24 -9.09 1.41 13.86
C THR A 24 -10.26 0.46 14.10
N LEU A 25 -10.09 -0.53 14.95
CA LEU A 25 -11.19 -1.45 15.29
C LEU A 25 -12.43 -0.71 15.84
N ARG A 26 -12.27 0.43 16.52
CA ARG A 26 -13.38 1.12 17.19
C ARG A 26 -13.67 2.53 16.70
N GLY A 27 -12.74 3.14 15.97
CA GLY A 27 -12.90 4.52 15.54
C GLY A 27 -11.85 4.95 14.54
N TYR A 28 -11.27 6.10 14.77
CA TYR A 28 -10.19 6.68 13.96
C TYR A 28 -9.03 7.10 14.84
N GLY A 29 -7.84 6.71 14.41
CA GLY A 29 -6.58 7.07 15.05
C GLY A 29 -5.71 7.96 14.18
N THR A 30 -4.64 8.46 14.77
CA THR A 30 -3.61 9.22 14.05
C THR A 30 -2.95 8.37 12.97
N PRO A 31 -2.65 8.95 11.78
CA PRO A 31 -1.85 8.28 10.76
C PRO A 31 -0.45 7.97 11.28
N PRO A 32 0.18 6.88 10.86
CA PRO A 32 1.56 6.60 11.23
C PRO A 32 2.50 7.64 10.61
N SER A 33 3.49 8.08 11.37
CA SER A 33 4.61 8.88 10.84
C SER A 33 5.78 8.01 10.42
N GLY A 34 6.73 8.60 9.70
CA GLY A 34 7.96 7.92 9.32
C GLY A 34 9.00 7.94 10.44
N ILE A 35 9.71 6.83 10.61
CA ILE A 35 10.95 6.74 11.40
C ILE A 35 12.09 6.37 10.47
N ASP A 36 13.15 7.16 10.45
CA ASP A 36 14.37 6.80 9.73
C ASP A 36 14.95 5.51 10.35
N LEU A 37 15.10 4.46 9.56
CA LEU A 37 15.66 3.19 10.02
C LEU A 37 17.18 3.23 10.18
N GLY A 38 17.81 4.40 9.94
CA GLY A 38 19.24 4.63 10.10
C GLY A 38 20.10 3.94 9.05
N VAL A 39 19.53 3.59 7.90
CA VAL A 39 20.27 3.11 6.74
C VAL A 39 20.57 4.32 5.84
N ALA A 40 21.77 4.36 5.27
CA ALA A 40 22.16 5.42 4.33
C ALA A 40 21.18 5.55 3.17
N ALA A 41 21.20 6.65 2.44
CA ALA A 41 20.40 6.80 1.24
C ALA A 41 20.86 5.81 0.15
N LEU A 42 19.90 5.35 -0.68
CA LEU A 42 20.19 4.58 -1.89
C LEU A 42 21.08 5.37 -2.86
N SER A 43 21.84 4.68 -3.67
CA SER A 43 22.66 5.32 -4.70
C SER A 43 21.88 5.89 -5.89
N GLY A 44 20.58 5.60 -5.97
CA GLY A 44 19.67 6.07 -7.00
C GLY A 44 18.23 5.87 -6.61
N THR A 45 17.31 6.54 -7.29
CA THR A 45 15.87 6.49 -7.00
C THR A 45 15.32 5.07 -7.15
N SER A 46 14.54 4.64 -6.17
CA SER A 46 13.93 3.30 -6.14
C SER A 46 12.97 3.09 -7.32
N LEU A 47 13.15 1.98 -8.00
CA LEU A 47 12.24 1.45 -9.02
C LEU A 47 11.59 0.13 -8.58
N GLY A 48 11.59 -0.18 -7.30
CA GLY A 48 11.01 -1.37 -6.71
C GLY A 48 11.90 -1.96 -5.65
N GLY A 49 11.31 -2.49 -4.59
CA GLY A 49 12.01 -3.17 -3.51
C GLY A 49 11.14 -4.25 -2.88
N ALA A 50 11.76 -5.20 -2.21
CA ALA A 50 11.08 -6.25 -1.49
C ALA A 50 11.90 -6.78 -0.32
N LEU A 51 11.19 -7.25 0.70
CA LEU A 51 11.73 -8.10 1.75
C LEU A 51 11.55 -9.56 1.34
N LEU A 52 12.63 -10.30 1.24
CA LEU A 52 12.66 -11.68 0.81
C LEU A 52 13.05 -12.59 1.99
N TYR A 53 12.32 -13.68 2.15
CA TYR A 53 12.56 -14.69 3.19
C TYR A 53 13.13 -15.96 2.56
N THR A 54 14.36 -16.31 2.89
CA THR A 54 14.99 -17.54 2.41
C THR A 54 14.43 -18.77 3.14
N LEU A 55 14.44 -19.92 2.50
CA LEU A 55 14.01 -21.18 3.12
C LEU A 55 14.85 -21.54 4.36
N SER A 56 16.10 -21.13 4.41
CA SER A 56 16.99 -21.30 5.57
C SER A 56 16.69 -20.36 6.74
N GLY A 57 15.68 -19.47 6.63
CA GLY A 57 15.28 -18.54 7.68
C GLY A 57 15.99 -17.18 7.64
N GLY A 58 16.87 -16.95 6.68
CA GLY A 58 17.47 -15.64 6.45
C GLY A 58 16.51 -14.67 5.77
N THR A 59 16.85 -13.40 5.83
CA THR A 59 16.05 -12.31 5.23
C THR A 59 16.95 -11.38 4.45
N ARG A 60 16.42 -10.86 3.34
CA ARG A 60 17.11 -9.91 2.46
C ARG A 60 16.15 -8.79 2.07
N THR A 61 16.49 -7.55 2.38
CA THR A 61 15.76 -6.37 1.87
C THR A 61 16.52 -5.84 0.67
N ILE A 62 15.94 -5.98 -0.52
CA ILE A 62 16.59 -5.61 -1.78
C ILE A 62 15.78 -4.51 -2.45
N VAL A 63 16.48 -3.49 -2.93
CA VAL A 63 15.91 -2.38 -3.70
C VAL A 63 16.66 -2.25 -5.01
N GLY A 64 15.92 -2.05 -6.10
CA GLY A 64 16.48 -1.82 -7.43
C GLY A 64 16.31 -0.37 -7.88
N SER A 65 17.36 0.19 -8.47
CA SER A 65 17.36 1.48 -9.17
C SER A 65 17.53 1.29 -10.68
N ALA A 66 17.68 2.37 -11.42
CA ALA A 66 17.88 2.29 -12.86
C ALA A 66 19.17 1.54 -13.27
N ALA A 67 20.19 1.53 -12.42
CA ALA A 67 21.51 0.98 -12.72
C ALA A 67 21.94 -0.15 -11.77
N LYS A 68 21.35 -0.27 -10.58
CA LYS A 68 21.82 -1.13 -9.51
C LYS A 68 20.73 -1.92 -8.82
N LEU A 69 21.14 -3.02 -8.21
CA LEU A 69 20.43 -3.71 -7.12
C LEU A 69 21.25 -3.53 -5.84
N GLU A 70 20.61 -3.10 -4.78
CA GLU A 70 21.24 -2.81 -3.50
C GLU A 70 20.52 -3.59 -2.39
N GLU A 71 21.29 -4.22 -1.49
CA GLU A 71 20.79 -4.95 -0.34
C GLU A 71 21.03 -4.18 0.94
N ALA A 72 19.99 -4.01 1.76
CA ALA A 72 20.09 -3.27 3.00
C ALA A 72 20.93 -4.02 4.04
N GLY A 73 21.96 -3.36 4.54
CA GLY A 73 22.69 -3.74 5.75
C GLY A 73 22.16 -3.03 6.98
N ALA A 74 22.93 -3.04 8.06
CA ALA A 74 22.52 -2.38 9.31
C ALA A 74 22.46 -0.84 9.17
N THR A 75 23.43 -0.24 8.47
CA THR A 75 23.57 1.21 8.31
C THR A 75 23.84 1.64 6.86
N THR A 76 24.21 0.72 6.00
CA THR A 76 24.60 0.99 4.60
C THR A 76 23.96 0.00 3.65
N TRP A 77 23.90 0.37 2.37
CA TRP A 77 23.52 -0.52 1.28
C TRP A 77 24.75 -1.24 0.72
N SER A 78 24.63 -2.52 0.46
CA SER A 78 25.60 -3.31 -0.26
C SER A 78 25.20 -3.41 -1.72
N ASP A 79 26.13 -3.11 -2.65
CA ASP A 79 25.89 -3.28 -4.08
C ASP A 79 25.87 -4.78 -4.40
N VAL A 80 24.70 -5.29 -4.81
CA VAL A 80 24.48 -6.68 -5.22
C VAL A 80 24.16 -6.79 -6.70
N THR A 81 24.51 -5.76 -7.48
CA THR A 81 24.41 -5.75 -8.94
C THR A 81 25.20 -6.92 -9.55
N ARG A 82 24.77 -7.44 -10.67
CA ARG A 82 25.52 -8.46 -11.41
C ARG A 82 26.92 -7.98 -11.76
N THR A 83 27.88 -8.91 -11.73
CA THR A 83 29.29 -8.58 -11.98
C THR A 83 29.59 -8.25 -13.44
N ALA A 84 28.78 -8.71 -14.39
CA ALA A 84 29.02 -8.52 -15.82
C ALA A 84 28.91 -7.07 -16.28
N SER A 85 27.91 -6.31 -15.76
CA SER A 85 27.71 -4.89 -16.06
C SER A 85 26.60 -4.31 -15.21
N ALA A 86 26.60 -2.97 -15.00
CA ALA A 86 25.45 -2.27 -14.46
C ALA A 86 24.19 -2.50 -15.31
N TYR A 87 23.04 -2.32 -14.69
CA TYR A 87 21.78 -2.38 -15.42
C TYR A 87 21.50 -1.08 -16.18
N SER A 88 20.61 -1.16 -17.15
CA SER A 88 20.09 0.00 -17.88
C SER A 88 18.61 -0.25 -18.12
N VAL A 89 17.82 -0.05 -17.05
CA VAL A 89 16.40 -0.45 -17.07
C VAL A 89 15.45 0.71 -17.37
N GLY A 90 15.95 1.94 -17.48
CA GLY A 90 15.13 3.13 -17.70
C GLY A 90 14.12 3.32 -16.56
N ALA A 91 12.86 3.44 -16.89
CA ALA A 91 11.75 3.56 -15.93
C ALA A 91 11.07 2.22 -15.60
N ASN A 92 11.59 1.08 -16.11
CA ASN A 92 11.00 -0.22 -15.81
C ASN A 92 11.20 -0.59 -14.36
N ARG A 93 10.15 -1.09 -13.74
CA ARG A 93 10.18 -1.45 -12.32
C ARG A 93 10.82 -2.81 -12.09
N TRP A 94 11.56 -2.90 -11.00
CA TRP A 94 12.04 -4.17 -10.47
C TRP A 94 10.94 -4.88 -9.69
N ARG A 95 10.85 -6.18 -9.89
CA ARG A 95 9.99 -7.08 -9.12
C ARG A 95 10.79 -8.27 -8.63
N PHE A 96 10.46 -8.72 -7.44
CA PHE A 96 11.21 -9.70 -6.72
C PHE A 96 10.33 -10.88 -6.30
N ALA A 97 10.91 -12.07 -6.30
CA ALA A 97 10.29 -13.25 -5.71
C ALA A 97 11.36 -14.10 -5.02
N GLN A 98 10.97 -14.84 -4.00
CA GLN A 98 11.82 -15.81 -3.36
C GLN A 98 11.42 -17.21 -3.78
N PHE A 99 12.39 -18.02 -4.17
CA PHE A 99 12.20 -19.43 -4.49
C PHE A 99 13.22 -20.28 -3.72
N GLY A 100 12.79 -20.94 -2.65
CA GLY A 100 13.70 -21.62 -1.73
C GLY A 100 14.74 -20.66 -1.13
N ASN A 101 16.01 -20.93 -1.37
CA ASN A 101 17.11 -20.05 -0.96
C ASN A 101 17.57 -19.09 -2.07
N THR A 102 16.94 -19.11 -3.23
CA THR A 102 17.29 -18.25 -4.36
C THR A 102 16.37 -17.04 -4.43
N SER A 103 16.94 -15.87 -4.33
CA SER A 103 16.26 -14.60 -4.58
C SER A 103 16.25 -14.34 -6.08
N LEU A 104 15.10 -13.96 -6.61
CA LEU A 104 14.90 -13.67 -8.03
C LEU A 104 14.52 -12.20 -8.20
N ALA A 105 15.02 -11.58 -9.27
CA ALA A 105 14.67 -10.20 -9.63
C ALA A 105 14.43 -10.12 -11.13
N ILE A 106 13.45 -9.31 -11.54
CA ILE A 106 13.10 -9.10 -12.96
C ILE A 106 12.65 -7.69 -13.22
N ASN A 107 12.91 -7.23 -14.42
CA ASN A 107 12.26 -6.09 -15.07
C ASN A 107 12.22 -6.34 -16.60
N LEU A 108 11.42 -5.58 -17.32
CA LEU A 108 11.22 -5.80 -18.77
C LEU A 108 12.50 -5.61 -19.60
N ALA A 109 13.51 -4.89 -19.09
CA ALA A 109 14.75 -4.59 -19.84
C ALA A 109 15.84 -5.66 -19.67
N THR A 110 15.74 -6.56 -18.67
CA THR A 110 16.76 -7.58 -18.39
C THR A 110 16.13 -8.97 -18.33
N VAL A 111 16.94 -10.00 -18.59
CA VAL A 111 16.56 -11.38 -18.31
C VAL A 111 16.41 -11.59 -16.80
N LEU A 112 15.73 -12.66 -16.41
CA LEU A 112 15.59 -13.02 -15.00
C LEU A 112 16.96 -13.06 -14.31
N GLN A 113 17.05 -12.43 -13.17
CA GLN A 113 18.24 -12.37 -12.31
C GLN A 113 18.07 -13.32 -11.13
N GLN A 114 19.14 -13.93 -10.68
CA GLN A 114 19.16 -14.83 -9.52
C GLN A 114 20.31 -14.50 -8.57
N SER A 115 20.09 -14.72 -7.29
CA SER A 115 21.13 -14.66 -6.25
C SER A 115 20.76 -15.56 -5.08
N ALA A 116 21.65 -16.46 -4.67
CA ALA A 116 21.49 -17.16 -3.40
C ALA A 116 22.02 -16.33 -2.23
N SER A 117 23.06 -15.51 -2.48
CA SER A 117 23.63 -14.52 -1.56
C SER A 117 24.53 -13.57 -2.35
N GLY A 118 24.63 -12.30 -1.93
CA GLY A 118 25.48 -11.31 -2.61
C GLY A 118 24.99 -10.96 -4.02
N ALA A 119 25.93 -10.80 -4.97
CA ALA A 119 25.64 -10.31 -6.31
C ALA A 119 24.68 -11.21 -7.10
N PHE A 120 23.80 -10.55 -7.85
CA PHE A 120 22.91 -11.22 -8.80
C PHE A 120 23.67 -11.67 -10.06
N ALA A 121 23.08 -12.61 -10.76
CA ALA A 121 23.56 -13.11 -12.05
C ALA A 121 22.38 -13.38 -12.98
N ASP A 122 22.63 -13.27 -14.30
CA ASP A 122 21.65 -13.59 -15.33
C ASP A 122 21.29 -15.09 -15.28
N VAL A 123 20.00 -15.40 -15.38
CA VAL A 123 19.55 -16.76 -15.66
C VAL A 123 19.59 -16.97 -17.17
N ALA A 124 20.44 -17.89 -17.62
CA ALA A 124 20.63 -18.14 -19.04
C ALA A 124 19.30 -18.57 -19.70
N ASN A 125 19.01 -17.97 -20.87
CA ASN A 125 17.82 -18.27 -21.68
C ASN A 125 16.48 -18.10 -20.95
N ALA A 126 16.42 -17.33 -19.86
CA ALA A 126 15.17 -16.94 -19.24
C ALA A 126 14.54 -15.77 -20.01
N PRO A 127 13.19 -15.67 -20.08
CA PRO A 127 12.51 -14.55 -20.69
C PRO A 127 12.79 -13.23 -19.97
N LYS A 128 12.69 -12.12 -20.72
CA LYS A 128 12.52 -10.80 -20.13
C LYS A 128 11.03 -10.59 -19.87
N ALA A 129 10.67 -10.11 -18.71
CA ALA A 129 9.27 -9.89 -18.35
C ALA A 129 9.09 -8.70 -17.41
N ALA A 130 7.92 -8.10 -17.49
CA ALA A 130 7.55 -7.06 -16.54
C ALA A 130 7.08 -7.63 -15.21
N LEU A 131 6.51 -8.84 -15.17
CA LEU A 131 5.80 -9.41 -14.02
C LEU A 131 6.38 -10.76 -13.64
N MET A 132 6.39 -11.05 -12.33
CA MET A 132 6.85 -12.32 -11.78
C MET A 132 6.03 -12.70 -10.55
N GLU A 133 5.72 -13.99 -10.45
CA GLU A 133 5.10 -14.59 -9.26
C GLU A 133 5.56 -16.03 -9.09
N ALA A 134 5.68 -16.49 -7.83
CA ALA A 134 6.08 -17.85 -7.51
C ALA A 134 4.90 -18.59 -6.85
N ALA A 135 4.52 -19.75 -7.43
CA ALA A 135 3.48 -20.61 -6.87
C ALA A 135 3.66 -22.05 -7.32
N SER A 136 3.19 -23.00 -6.50
CA SER A 136 3.09 -24.43 -6.84
C SER A 136 4.39 -25.07 -7.38
N GLY A 137 5.55 -24.59 -6.91
CA GLY A 137 6.85 -25.08 -7.36
C GLY A 137 7.37 -24.49 -8.67
N PHE A 138 6.72 -23.44 -9.18
CA PHE A 138 7.09 -22.74 -10.39
C PHE A 138 7.31 -21.25 -10.13
N VAL A 139 8.05 -20.63 -11.04
CA VAL A 139 8.07 -19.18 -11.23
C VAL A 139 7.38 -18.87 -12.55
N MET A 140 6.36 -18.04 -12.47
CA MET A 140 5.63 -17.55 -13.64
C MET A 140 6.04 -16.12 -13.95
N LEU A 141 6.37 -15.86 -15.20
CA LEU A 141 6.68 -14.56 -15.76
C LEU A 141 5.56 -14.14 -16.71
N ALA A 142 5.22 -12.86 -16.76
CA ALA A 142 4.21 -12.38 -17.69
C ALA A 142 4.51 -10.97 -18.20
N ASN A 143 3.87 -10.59 -19.30
CA ASN A 143 4.15 -9.37 -20.06
C ASN A 143 5.62 -9.36 -20.47
N THR A 144 5.92 -10.13 -21.53
CA THR A 144 7.29 -10.52 -21.88
C THR A 144 7.82 -9.80 -23.10
N ASP A 145 9.14 -9.65 -23.17
CA ASP A 145 9.88 -9.19 -24.35
C ASP A 145 11.01 -10.18 -24.67
N ASP A 146 10.70 -11.14 -25.53
CA ASP A 146 11.60 -12.21 -25.91
C ASP A 146 12.30 -11.94 -27.26
N ALA A 147 12.16 -10.77 -27.85
CA ALA A 147 12.64 -10.45 -29.20
C ALA A 147 14.16 -10.66 -29.38
N SER A 148 14.93 -10.52 -28.31
CA SER A 148 16.39 -10.72 -28.32
C SER A 148 16.83 -12.09 -27.81
N LEU A 149 15.92 -13.03 -27.57
CA LEU A 149 16.20 -14.32 -26.96
C LEU A 149 15.99 -15.45 -27.97
N SER A 150 16.75 -16.53 -27.81
CA SER A 150 16.62 -17.77 -28.57
C SER A 150 16.15 -18.89 -27.63
N ILE A 151 14.93 -18.78 -27.11
CA ILE A 151 14.32 -19.82 -26.28
C ILE A 151 13.78 -20.90 -27.22
N SER A 152 14.31 -22.10 -27.14
CA SER A 152 13.86 -23.21 -27.96
C SER A 152 12.38 -23.53 -27.72
N GLY A 153 11.62 -23.63 -28.81
CA GLY A 153 10.18 -23.91 -28.76
C GLY A 153 9.28 -22.73 -28.35
N GLY A 154 9.85 -21.53 -28.19
CA GLY A 154 9.13 -20.33 -27.88
C GLY A 154 9.17 -19.30 -29.02
N PRO A 155 8.17 -18.44 -29.14
CA PRO A 155 8.24 -17.30 -30.02
C PRO A 155 9.16 -16.25 -29.41
N ASN A 156 10.12 -15.78 -30.19
CA ASN A 156 11.06 -14.75 -29.77
C ASN A 156 10.52 -13.38 -30.21
N ALA A 157 9.55 -12.85 -29.47
CA ALA A 157 8.89 -11.57 -29.76
C ALA A 157 8.44 -10.86 -28.48
N ALA A 158 8.33 -9.55 -28.52
CA ALA A 158 7.67 -8.78 -27.47
C ALA A 158 6.17 -9.11 -27.48
N GLN A 159 5.65 -9.62 -26.38
CA GLN A 159 4.26 -10.05 -26.27
C GLN A 159 3.68 -9.76 -24.88
N GLU A 160 2.96 -8.67 -24.78
CA GLU A 160 2.36 -8.18 -23.54
C GLU A 160 1.31 -9.12 -22.91
N HIS A 161 0.75 -10.05 -23.71
CA HIS A 161 -0.26 -11.03 -23.25
C HIS A 161 0.32 -12.41 -23.02
N ARG A 162 1.65 -12.56 -23.15
CA ARG A 162 2.34 -13.83 -22.94
C ARG A 162 2.72 -14.03 -21.49
N TRP A 163 2.59 -15.27 -21.07
CA TRP A 163 3.17 -15.76 -19.84
C TRP A 163 4.13 -16.92 -20.11
N TRP A 164 5.13 -17.08 -19.26
CA TRP A 164 6.07 -18.18 -19.23
C TRP A 164 6.09 -18.80 -17.83
N CYS A 165 6.33 -20.10 -17.76
CA CYS A 165 6.48 -20.85 -16.53
C CYS A 165 7.83 -21.57 -16.56
N SER A 166 8.59 -21.46 -15.47
CA SER A 166 9.88 -22.14 -15.31
C SER A 166 9.75 -23.66 -15.30
N GLN A 167 10.87 -24.36 -15.35
CA GLN A 167 10.94 -25.75 -14.93
C GLN A 167 10.43 -25.89 -13.49
N ILE A 168 9.70 -26.97 -13.20
CA ILE A 168 9.22 -27.27 -11.85
C ILE A 168 10.38 -27.43 -10.87
N PHE A 169 10.29 -26.79 -9.70
CA PHE A 169 11.29 -26.74 -8.62
C PHE A 169 12.68 -26.22 -9.02
N ASN A 170 12.84 -25.68 -10.23
CA ASN A 170 14.12 -25.14 -10.70
C ASN A 170 13.93 -23.90 -11.59
N PRO A 171 13.75 -22.71 -11.03
CA PRO A 171 13.53 -21.48 -11.79
C PRO A 171 14.78 -21.01 -12.56
N THR A 172 15.95 -21.54 -12.22
CA THR A 172 17.23 -21.21 -12.86
C THR A 172 17.63 -22.23 -13.94
N GLY A 173 16.79 -23.23 -14.14
CA GLY A 173 16.97 -24.27 -15.17
C GLY A 173 16.49 -23.83 -16.55
N THR A 174 15.91 -24.77 -17.28
CA THR A 174 15.42 -24.50 -18.62
C THR A 174 14.05 -23.78 -18.60
N TRP A 175 13.87 -22.86 -19.52
CA TRP A 175 12.59 -22.21 -19.83
C TRP A 175 11.98 -22.74 -21.14
N ALA A 176 12.70 -23.63 -21.86
CA ALA A 176 12.18 -24.26 -23.07
C ALA A 176 10.99 -25.17 -22.72
N PRO A 177 9.84 -25.01 -23.41
CA PRO A 177 8.66 -25.81 -23.18
C PRO A 177 8.95 -27.31 -23.34
N SER A 178 8.61 -28.10 -22.32
CA SER A 178 8.85 -29.56 -22.32
C SER A 178 7.92 -30.25 -21.31
N VAL A 179 7.37 -31.37 -21.72
CA VAL A 179 6.54 -32.23 -20.86
C VAL A 179 7.31 -32.74 -19.64
N SER A 180 8.60 -33.09 -19.82
CA SER A 180 9.43 -33.64 -18.74
C SER A 180 9.82 -32.63 -17.67
N THR A 181 10.08 -31.38 -18.06
CA THR A 181 10.43 -30.29 -17.14
C THR A 181 9.21 -29.51 -16.68
N GLN A 182 8.07 -29.69 -17.37
CA GLN A 182 6.83 -28.92 -17.19
C GLN A 182 7.00 -27.39 -17.41
N ALA A 183 8.13 -26.97 -17.97
CA ALA A 183 8.28 -25.62 -18.48
C ALA A 183 7.30 -25.41 -19.64
N THR A 184 6.59 -24.28 -19.64
CA THR A 184 5.55 -24.01 -20.65
C THR A 184 5.34 -22.52 -20.83
N THR A 185 4.63 -22.17 -21.91
CA THR A 185 4.25 -20.79 -22.24
C THR A 185 2.87 -20.76 -22.85
N GLY A 186 2.20 -19.64 -22.73
CA GLY A 186 0.90 -19.43 -23.35
C GLY A 186 0.57 -17.95 -23.52
N LEU A 187 -0.59 -17.71 -24.12
CA LEU A 187 -1.12 -16.37 -24.40
C LEU A 187 -2.49 -16.20 -23.79
N LEU A 188 -2.76 -15.03 -23.22
CA LEU A 188 -4.08 -14.60 -22.80
C LEU A 188 -4.63 -13.61 -23.83
N VAL A 189 -5.22 -14.13 -24.93
CA VAL A 189 -5.69 -13.32 -26.07
C VAL A 189 -7.20 -13.16 -26.13
N GLU A 190 -7.94 -13.85 -25.26
CA GLU A 190 -9.42 -13.80 -25.24
C GLU A 190 -9.95 -12.40 -24.88
N THR A 191 -9.18 -11.62 -24.12
CA THR A 191 -9.49 -10.24 -23.76
C THR A 191 -8.38 -9.29 -24.20
N PRO A 192 -8.70 -8.02 -24.54
CA PRO A 192 -7.72 -7.08 -25.02
C PRO A 192 -6.76 -6.57 -23.94
N GLY A 193 -5.63 -6.04 -24.34
CA GLY A 193 -4.63 -5.37 -23.51
C GLY A 193 -3.59 -6.27 -22.87
N PRO A 194 -2.53 -5.68 -22.30
CA PRO A 194 -1.43 -6.39 -21.67
C PRO A 194 -1.84 -7.06 -20.35
N ILE A 195 -1.05 -8.03 -19.91
CA ILE A 195 -1.09 -8.50 -18.53
C ILE A 195 -0.45 -7.41 -17.66
N THR A 196 -1.22 -6.83 -16.75
CA THR A 196 -0.84 -5.67 -15.92
C THR A 196 -0.40 -6.06 -14.52
N ALA A 197 -0.93 -7.17 -13.99
CA ALA A 197 -0.54 -7.69 -12.69
C ALA A 197 -0.56 -9.22 -12.66
N LEU A 198 0.30 -9.77 -11.81
CA LEU A 198 0.39 -11.19 -11.55
C LEU A 198 0.57 -11.37 -10.04
N ARG A 199 -0.35 -12.02 -9.37
CA ARG A 199 -0.31 -12.21 -7.91
C ARG A 199 -0.78 -13.60 -7.51
N ARG A 200 -0.10 -14.16 -6.54
CA ARG A 200 -0.46 -15.44 -5.95
C ARG A 200 -1.70 -15.30 -5.07
N LEU A 201 -2.66 -16.21 -5.24
CA LEU A 201 -3.82 -16.39 -4.39
C LEU A 201 -3.83 -17.84 -3.92
N GLN A 202 -3.42 -18.09 -2.68
CA GLN A 202 -3.23 -19.45 -2.15
C GLN A 202 -2.24 -20.30 -3.00
N SER A 203 -2.70 -21.33 -3.70
CA SER A 203 -1.93 -22.17 -4.63
C SER A 203 -2.06 -21.74 -6.09
N GLU A 204 -2.95 -20.81 -6.39
CA GLU A 204 -3.25 -20.31 -7.72
C GLU A 204 -2.48 -19.03 -8.03
N ILE A 205 -2.39 -18.68 -9.31
CA ILE A 205 -1.87 -17.40 -9.76
C ILE A 205 -3.00 -16.64 -10.44
N VAL A 206 -3.21 -15.40 -10.04
CA VAL A 206 -4.19 -14.50 -10.67
C VAL A 206 -3.46 -13.53 -11.58
N ALA A 207 -3.82 -13.57 -12.86
CA ALA A 207 -3.34 -12.62 -13.85
C ALA A 207 -4.43 -11.58 -14.13
N TYR A 208 -4.06 -10.31 -13.94
CA TYR A 208 -4.93 -9.18 -14.20
C TYR A 208 -4.55 -8.52 -15.52
N LYS A 209 -5.55 -8.05 -16.22
CA LYS A 209 -5.44 -7.03 -17.26
C LYS A 209 -6.22 -5.79 -16.83
N ALA A 210 -6.19 -4.73 -17.61
CA ALA A 210 -6.92 -3.52 -17.25
C ALA A 210 -8.42 -3.74 -17.00
N LYS A 211 -9.04 -4.66 -17.76
CA LYS A 211 -10.48 -4.95 -17.67
C LYS A 211 -10.83 -6.44 -17.61
N SER A 212 -9.89 -7.29 -17.24
CA SER A 212 -10.18 -8.72 -17.09
C SER A 212 -9.31 -9.37 -16.03
N ILE A 213 -9.80 -10.49 -15.48
CA ILE A 213 -9.14 -11.29 -14.46
C ILE A 213 -9.14 -12.75 -14.90
N TYR A 214 -7.98 -13.36 -14.84
CA TYR A 214 -7.76 -14.77 -15.11
C TYR A 214 -7.19 -15.46 -13.87
N VAL A 215 -7.73 -16.63 -13.54
CA VAL A 215 -7.20 -17.50 -12.50
C VAL A 215 -6.49 -18.67 -13.16
N ALA A 216 -5.21 -18.83 -12.83
CA ALA A 216 -4.38 -19.93 -13.31
C ALA A 216 -4.26 -21.00 -12.25
N ARG A 217 -4.64 -22.23 -12.59
CA ARG A 217 -4.56 -23.42 -11.74
C ARG A 217 -3.55 -24.39 -12.29
N TYR A 218 -2.72 -24.93 -11.39
CA TYR A 218 -1.84 -26.03 -11.75
C TYR A 218 -2.64 -27.32 -11.90
N VAL A 219 -2.60 -27.92 -13.09
CA VAL A 219 -3.37 -29.13 -13.43
C VAL A 219 -2.47 -30.31 -13.79
N GLY A 220 -1.16 -30.12 -13.77
CA GLY A 220 -0.18 -31.15 -14.11
C GLY A 220 0.06 -31.28 -15.62
N SER A 221 1.05 -32.12 -15.96
CA SER A 221 1.42 -32.41 -17.35
C SER A 221 0.27 -33.15 -18.08
N PRO A 222 0.04 -32.90 -19.39
CA PRO A 222 0.83 -32.06 -20.29
C PRO A 222 0.45 -30.57 -20.32
N VAL A 223 -0.69 -30.18 -19.77
CA VAL A 223 -1.20 -28.80 -19.83
C VAL A 223 -0.44 -27.86 -18.90
N VAL A 224 -0.03 -28.35 -17.74
CA VAL A 224 0.69 -27.69 -16.64
C VAL A 224 -0.17 -26.61 -15.97
N TRP A 225 -0.54 -25.54 -16.66
CA TRP A 225 -1.37 -24.47 -16.14
C TRP A 225 -2.62 -24.25 -16.99
N GLN A 226 -3.76 -24.23 -16.33
CA GLN A 226 -5.04 -23.90 -16.95
C GLN A 226 -5.49 -22.51 -16.48
N PHE A 227 -5.70 -21.61 -17.44
CA PHE A 227 -6.22 -20.27 -17.18
C PHE A 227 -7.72 -20.25 -17.42
N GLN A 228 -8.44 -19.67 -16.48
CA GLN A 228 -9.89 -19.44 -16.57
C GLN A 228 -10.16 -17.95 -16.43
N CYS A 229 -10.83 -17.36 -17.40
CA CYS A 229 -11.32 -15.99 -17.30
C CYS A 229 -12.50 -15.94 -16.33
N VAL A 230 -12.39 -15.14 -15.26
CA VAL A 230 -13.43 -15.00 -14.23
C VAL A 230 -14.12 -13.65 -14.27
N SER A 231 -13.55 -12.68 -14.97
CA SER A 231 -14.15 -11.37 -15.20
C SER A 231 -13.65 -10.80 -16.52
N THR A 232 -14.56 -10.18 -17.31
CA THR A 232 -14.28 -9.53 -18.60
C THR A 232 -14.43 -8.00 -18.55
N ASP A 233 -14.93 -7.45 -17.44
CA ASP A 233 -15.24 -6.03 -17.28
C ASP A 233 -14.44 -5.37 -16.17
N ILE A 234 -13.93 -6.15 -15.22
CA ILE A 234 -13.20 -5.68 -14.05
C ILE A 234 -11.79 -6.23 -14.10
N GLY A 235 -10.79 -5.36 -13.90
CA GLY A 235 -9.38 -5.71 -13.83
C GLY A 235 -8.59 -4.68 -13.03
N CYS A 236 -7.26 -4.72 -13.15
CA CYS A 236 -6.37 -3.82 -12.46
C CYS A 236 -5.29 -3.28 -13.40
N SER A 237 -5.00 -1.99 -13.34
CA SER A 237 -4.04 -1.34 -14.23
C SER A 237 -2.59 -1.36 -13.72
N SER A 238 -2.34 -1.84 -12.49
CA SER A 238 -1.01 -1.85 -11.87
C SER A 238 -0.78 -3.09 -11.01
N HIS A 239 0.38 -3.70 -11.16
CA HIS A 239 0.80 -4.83 -10.31
C HIS A 239 0.89 -4.44 -8.84
N GLU A 240 1.43 -3.27 -8.58
CA GLU A 240 1.64 -2.74 -7.23
C GLU A 240 0.35 -2.21 -6.58
N ALA A 241 -0.74 -2.06 -7.34
CA ALA A 241 -2.05 -1.71 -6.79
C ALA A 241 -2.83 -2.91 -6.22
N VAL A 242 -2.32 -4.14 -6.45
CA VAL A 242 -2.90 -5.39 -5.94
C VAL A 242 -2.16 -5.84 -4.68
N VAL A 243 -2.89 -6.06 -3.61
CA VAL A 243 -2.39 -6.60 -2.34
C VAL A 243 -3.10 -7.90 -2.01
N ALA A 244 -2.33 -8.92 -1.64
CA ALA A 244 -2.86 -10.17 -1.09
C ALA A 244 -2.93 -10.07 0.44
N ALA A 245 -4.13 -10.20 0.99
CA ALA A 245 -4.36 -10.29 2.42
C ALA A 245 -5.06 -11.61 2.74
N GLY A 246 -4.28 -12.59 3.14
CA GLY A 246 -4.76 -13.96 3.35
C GLY A 246 -5.26 -14.61 2.06
N THR A 247 -6.54 -14.86 1.98
CA THR A 247 -7.21 -15.52 0.84
C THR A 247 -7.92 -14.54 -0.09
N VAL A 248 -7.71 -13.24 0.08
CA VAL A 248 -8.38 -12.18 -0.67
C VAL A 248 -7.35 -11.23 -1.27
N HIS A 249 -7.50 -10.91 -2.54
CA HIS A 249 -6.82 -9.78 -3.16
C HIS A 249 -7.66 -8.53 -3.02
N TYR A 250 -7.04 -7.43 -2.63
CA TYR A 250 -7.63 -6.10 -2.66
C TYR A 250 -6.90 -5.27 -3.71
N PHE A 251 -7.64 -4.60 -4.58
CA PHE A 251 -7.03 -3.86 -5.68
C PHE A 251 -7.85 -2.66 -6.12
N VAL A 252 -7.17 -1.70 -6.73
CA VAL A 252 -7.79 -0.55 -7.38
C VAL A 252 -7.99 -0.90 -8.86
N GLY A 253 -9.24 -0.90 -9.28
CA GLY A 253 -9.63 -1.05 -10.67
C GLY A 253 -9.64 0.29 -11.42
N ASP A 254 -10.29 0.33 -12.58
CA ASP A 254 -10.39 1.54 -13.40
C ASP A 254 -11.44 2.53 -12.86
N ASP A 255 -12.49 2.03 -12.22
CA ASP A 255 -13.66 2.79 -11.78
C ASP A 255 -14.08 2.56 -10.33
N ASP A 256 -13.53 1.55 -9.68
CA ASP A 256 -13.88 1.19 -8.29
C ASP A 256 -12.71 0.47 -7.60
N ILE A 257 -12.87 0.18 -6.33
CA ILE A 257 -11.95 -0.62 -5.52
C ILE A 257 -12.62 -1.95 -5.22
N TYR A 258 -11.87 -3.02 -5.37
CA TYR A 258 -12.42 -4.38 -5.35
C TYR A 258 -11.70 -5.29 -4.36
N ALA A 259 -12.47 -6.24 -3.82
CA ALA A 259 -11.99 -7.44 -3.16
C ALA A 259 -12.25 -8.66 -4.05
N PHE A 260 -11.28 -9.59 -4.15
CA PHE A 260 -11.36 -10.77 -4.99
C PHE A 260 -10.82 -12.01 -4.26
N ASP A 261 -11.65 -13.02 -4.12
CA ASP A 261 -11.36 -14.28 -3.41
C ASP A 261 -11.06 -15.46 -4.35
N GLY A 262 -10.93 -15.23 -5.64
CA GLY A 262 -10.75 -16.25 -6.67
C GLY A 262 -12.04 -16.61 -7.42
N SER A 263 -13.21 -16.17 -6.95
CA SER A 263 -14.50 -16.44 -7.59
C SER A 263 -14.99 -15.26 -8.44
N ARG A 264 -15.24 -14.13 -7.82
CA ARG A 264 -15.65 -12.90 -8.52
C ARG A 264 -15.19 -11.67 -7.78
N PRO A 265 -14.85 -10.57 -8.48
CA PRO A 265 -14.54 -9.30 -7.82
C PRO A 265 -15.80 -8.69 -7.20
N VAL A 266 -15.68 -8.18 -5.99
CA VAL A 266 -16.74 -7.50 -5.23
C VAL A 266 -16.31 -6.08 -4.96
N SER A 267 -17.17 -5.11 -5.33
CA SER A 267 -16.93 -3.70 -5.05
C SER A 267 -16.92 -3.43 -3.54
N ILE A 268 -15.91 -2.73 -3.06
CA ILE A 268 -15.77 -2.27 -1.68
C ILE A 268 -15.68 -0.74 -1.59
N GLY A 269 -15.56 -0.03 -2.71
CA GLY A 269 -15.37 1.43 -2.76
C GLY A 269 -16.61 2.26 -2.49
N LYS A 270 -17.74 1.64 -2.11
CA LYS A 270 -18.99 2.37 -1.84
C LYS A 270 -18.78 3.49 -0.81
N GLY A 271 -19.15 4.71 -1.20
CA GLY A 271 -19.07 5.92 -0.36
C GLY A 271 -17.71 6.62 -0.37
N VAL A 272 -16.72 6.10 -1.11
CA VAL A 272 -15.37 6.67 -1.21
C VAL A 272 -14.88 6.75 -2.66
N LYS A 273 -15.45 5.96 -3.57
CA LYS A 273 -14.90 5.79 -4.91
C LYS A 273 -14.92 7.09 -5.73
N GLU A 274 -16.01 7.86 -5.71
CA GLU A 274 -16.12 9.09 -6.48
C GLU A 274 -15.11 10.11 -5.99
N TRP A 275 -15.01 10.29 -4.68
CA TRP A 275 -14.03 11.15 -4.03
C TRP A 275 -12.59 10.73 -4.35
N PHE A 276 -12.29 9.41 -4.32
CA PHE A 276 -10.97 8.89 -4.60
C PHE A 276 -10.58 9.13 -6.06
N PHE A 277 -11.44 8.73 -7.01
CA PHE A 277 -11.16 8.87 -8.44
C PHE A 277 -11.17 10.32 -8.94
N ALA A 278 -11.89 11.23 -8.26
CA ALA A 278 -11.79 12.66 -8.51
C ALA A 278 -10.44 13.26 -8.09
N ARG A 279 -9.78 12.69 -7.09
CA ARG A 279 -8.45 13.13 -6.61
C ARG A 279 -7.30 12.42 -7.31
N LEU A 280 -7.51 11.20 -7.78
CA LEU A 280 -6.51 10.41 -8.47
C LEU A 280 -6.15 11.02 -9.83
N ASN A 281 -4.87 11.25 -10.06
CA ASN A 281 -4.40 11.56 -11.40
C ASN A 281 -4.38 10.28 -12.25
N ARG A 282 -5.40 10.09 -13.07
CA ARG A 282 -5.59 8.88 -13.88
C ARG A 282 -4.48 8.63 -14.90
N THR A 283 -3.75 9.67 -15.32
CA THR A 283 -2.59 9.51 -16.21
C THR A 283 -1.50 8.65 -15.56
N TYR A 284 -1.41 8.69 -14.24
CA TYR A 284 -0.42 7.96 -13.47
C TYR A 284 -1.02 6.83 -12.62
N ILE A 285 -2.15 6.26 -13.01
CA ILE A 285 -2.81 5.18 -12.27
C ILE A 285 -1.89 3.96 -12.06
N SER A 286 -0.99 3.68 -13.00
CA SER A 286 0.03 2.64 -12.89
C SER A 286 1.08 2.91 -11.81
N SER A 287 1.14 4.14 -11.29
CA SER A 287 2.05 4.52 -10.21
C SER A 287 1.51 4.21 -8.81
N ILE A 288 0.26 3.79 -8.67
CA ILE A 288 -0.32 3.40 -7.37
C ILE A 288 0.54 2.29 -6.74
N ARG A 289 0.80 2.43 -5.43
CA ARG A 289 1.55 1.45 -4.63
C ARG A 289 0.71 1.04 -3.44
N ALA A 290 0.60 -0.25 -3.24
CA ALA A 290 -0.17 -0.79 -2.13
C ALA A 290 0.71 -1.63 -1.20
N ILE A 291 0.42 -1.58 0.09
CA ILE A 291 1.10 -2.39 1.11
C ILE A 291 0.09 -2.87 2.15
N HIS A 292 0.30 -4.09 2.65
CA HIS A 292 -0.56 -4.75 3.61
C HIS A 292 0.00 -4.63 5.03
N ASP A 293 -0.72 -3.97 5.90
CA ASP A 293 -0.48 -3.96 7.35
C ASP A 293 -1.23 -5.13 8.00
N ARG A 294 -0.53 -6.24 8.18
CA ARG A 294 -1.11 -7.46 8.78
C ARG A 294 -1.46 -7.28 10.25
N VAL A 295 -0.71 -6.44 10.95
CA VAL A 295 -0.87 -6.23 12.40
C VAL A 295 -2.15 -5.48 12.70
N ASN A 296 -2.46 -4.47 11.90
CA ASN A 296 -3.62 -3.61 12.10
C ASN A 296 -4.78 -3.91 11.13
N SER A 297 -4.73 -4.99 10.37
CA SER A 297 -5.76 -5.36 9.39
C SER A 297 -6.08 -4.24 8.38
N ARG A 298 -5.04 -3.58 7.88
CA ARG A 298 -5.18 -2.43 6.98
C ARG A 298 -4.49 -2.65 5.66
N ILE A 299 -5.01 -2.01 4.63
CA ILE A 299 -4.37 -1.87 3.33
C ILE A 299 -4.17 -0.39 3.06
N TYR A 300 -2.97 -0.03 2.67
CA TYR A 300 -2.58 1.32 2.30
C TYR A 300 -2.37 1.37 0.79
N TRP A 301 -3.07 2.27 0.08
CA TRP A 301 -2.83 2.60 -1.32
C TRP A 301 -2.29 4.01 -1.41
N PHE A 302 -1.00 4.13 -1.70
CA PHE A 302 -0.38 5.41 -2.01
C PHE A 302 -0.63 5.74 -3.46
N TYR A 303 -1.12 6.94 -3.74
CA TYR A 303 -1.55 7.32 -5.06
C TYR A 303 -1.14 8.75 -5.44
N PRO A 304 -0.96 9.03 -6.76
CA PRO A 304 -0.62 10.33 -7.29
C PRO A 304 -1.86 11.23 -7.40
N THR A 305 -1.74 12.50 -7.01
CA THR A 305 -2.83 13.49 -7.13
C THR A 305 -2.60 14.46 -8.29
N THR A 306 -1.46 15.14 -8.35
CA THR A 306 -1.19 16.18 -9.36
C THR A 306 -0.10 15.80 -10.35
N SER A 307 0.86 15.00 -9.94
CA SER A 307 2.01 14.56 -10.74
C SER A 307 2.21 13.05 -10.55
N ALA A 308 3.27 12.47 -11.09
CA ALA A 308 3.62 11.06 -10.87
C ALA A 308 4.03 10.72 -9.42
N ALA A 309 4.32 11.74 -8.58
CA ALA A 309 4.72 11.55 -7.21
C ALA A 309 3.54 11.04 -6.35
N LEU A 310 3.81 10.08 -5.49
CA LEU A 310 2.85 9.53 -4.55
C LEU A 310 2.75 10.48 -3.35
N THR A 311 1.64 11.19 -3.23
CA THR A 311 1.46 12.26 -2.24
C THR A 311 0.38 11.99 -1.23
N SER A 312 -0.51 11.06 -1.52
CA SER A 312 -1.68 10.76 -0.69
C SER A 312 -1.86 9.26 -0.50
N CYS A 313 -2.45 8.88 0.60
CA CYS A 313 -2.69 7.49 0.97
C CYS A 313 -4.17 7.27 1.31
N LEU A 314 -4.81 6.34 0.60
CA LEU A 314 -6.11 5.79 0.97
C LEU A 314 -5.90 4.55 1.82
N VAL A 315 -6.64 4.43 2.92
CA VAL A 315 -6.52 3.32 3.87
C VAL A 315 -7.84 2.58 3.98
N TYR A 316 -7.77 1.27 3.92
CA TYR A 316 -8.92 0.39 4.14
C TYR A 316 -8.65 -0.59 5.28
N HIS A 317 -9.50 -0.60 6.29
CA HIS A 317 -9.47 -1.58 7.38
C HIS A 317 -10.47 -2.70 7.05
N TYR A 318 -9.96 -3.87 6.64
CA TYR A 318 -10.80 -4.91 6.06
C TYR A 318 -11.69 -5.64 7.08
N ASP A 319 -11.33 -5.71 8.36
CA ASP A 319 -12.19 -6.32 9.40
C ASP A 319 -13.40 -5.44 9.74
N THR A 320 -13.24 -4.12 9.71
CA THR A 320 -14.33 -3.17 10.03
C THR A 320 -14.97 -2.54 8.81
N GLN A 321 -14.43 -2.80 7.64
CA GLN A 321 -14.86 -2.24 6.34
C GLN A 321 -14.92 -0.70 6.34
N ARG A 322 -13.94 -0.06 6.99
CA ARG A 322 -13.85 1.38 7.09
C ARG A 322 -12.70 1.92 6.29
N TRP A 323 -12.94 3.10 5.77
CA TRP A 323 -11.98 3.86 5.01
C TRP A 323 -11.33 4.95 5.84
N GLY A 324 -10.14 5.36 5.47
CA GLY A 324 -9.40 6.50 6.00
C GLY A 324 -8.50 7.09 4.94
N HIS A 325 -7.95 8.23 5.22
CA HIS A 325 -7.07 8.95 4.31
C HIS A 325 -6.05 9.76 5.10
N PHE A 326 -4.85 9.92 4.55
CA PHE A 326 -3.86 10.88 5.01
C PHE A 326 -2.89 11.23 3.87
N ASP A 327 -2.20 12.34 4.00
CA ASP A 327 -1.20 12.78 3.04
C ASP A 327 0.20 12.41 3.53
N LEU A 328 0.98 11.75 2.68
CA LEU A 328 2.38 11.43 2.90
C LEU A 328 3.05 11.28 1.53
N THR A 329 4.12 12.03 1.32
CA THR A 329 4.88 11.96 0.07
C THR A 329 5.97 10.91 0.17
N ILE A 330 5.93 9.95 -0.77
CA ILE A 330 6.86 8.82 -0.83
C ILE A 330 7.32 8.55 -2.27
N THR A 331 8.40 7.80 -2.41
CA THR A 331 8.88 7.29 -3.70
C THR A 331 8.40 5.87 -3.97
N ASP A 332 8.48 5.00 -2.96
CA ASP A 332 8.09 3.59 -3.08
C ASP A 332 7.71 3.01 -1.71
N VAL A 333 7.07 1.82 -1.71
CA VAL A 333 6.71 1.09 -0.49
C VAL A 333 7.29 -0.32 -0.50
N LEU A 334 7.72 -0.80 0.66
CA LEU A 334 8.19 -2.16 0.85
C LEU A 334 8.07 -2.55 2.32
N GLU A 335 8.07 -3.86 2.59
CA GLU A 335 8.38 -4.33 3.93
C GLU A 335 9.91 -4.31 4.13
N SER A 336 10.37 -3.98 5.30
CA SER A 336 11.78 -4.06 5.69
C SER A 336 11.92 -4.69 7.07
N ILE A 337 13.13 -4.98 7.45
CA ILE A 337 13.43 -5.47 8.79
C ILE A 337 14.17 -4.41 9.55
N THR A 338 13.79 -4.21 10.80
CA THR A 338 14.62 -3.44 11.73
C THR A 338 15.85 -4.27 12.07
N SER A 339 17.04 -3.68 11.91
CA SER A 339 18.23 -4.27 12.51
C SER A 339 18.07 -4.25 14.05
N ALA A 340 18.47 -5.34 14.70
CA ALA A 340 18.51 -5.38 16.16
C ALA A 340 19.34 -4.20 16.69
N ILE A 341 18.75 -3.38 17.54
CA ILE A 341 19.51 -2.43 18.33
C ILE A 341 19.96 -3.17 19.57
N THR A 342 21.15 -3.71 19.53
CA THR A 342 21.84 -4.29 20.69
C THR A 342 22.62 -3.18 21.41
N TYR A 343 23.09 -3.48 22.62
CA TYR A 343 23.97 -2.54 23.33
C TYR A 343 25.21 -2.16 22.51
N ASP A 344 25.73 -3.12 21.74
CA ASP A 344 26.92 -2.91 20.88
C ASP A 344 26.61 -2.05 19.66
N THR A 345 25.41 -2.15 19.10
CA THR A 345 24.99 -1.39 17.90
C THR A 345 24.27 -0.08 18.25
N PHE A 346 24.03 0.18 19.53
CA PHE A 346 23.35 1.39 19.98
C PHE A 346 24.15 2.67 19.60
N ALA A 347 25.45 2.63 19.81
CA ALA A 347 26.34 3.73 19.48
C ALA A 347 26.42 4.00 17.96
N ASP A 348 26.30 2.97 17.12
CA ASP A 348 26.30 3.10 15.67
C ASP A 348 25.03 3.80 15.15
N LYS A 349 23.92 3.60 15.85
CA LYS A 349 22.62 4.18 15.49
C LYS A 349 22.39 5.59 16.02
N PHE A 350 22.81 5.86 17.25
CA PHE A 350 22.50 7.10 17.95
C PHE A 350 23.75 7.95 18.28
N GLY A 351 24.95 7.42 17.99
CA GLY A 351 26.22 8.06 18.32
C GLY A 351 26.77 7.69 19.71
N THR A 352 28.08 7.74 19.87
CA THR A 352 28.81 7.31 21.08
C THR A 352 28.59 8.20 22.30
N SER A 353 28.00 9.38 22.10
CA SER A 353 27.83 10.40 23.16
C SER A 353 26.37 10.60 23.57
N ILE A 354 25.41 9.81 23.02
CA ILE A 354 24.00 9.97 23.34
C ILE A 354 23.71 9.40 24.73
N GLN A 355 23.00 10.16 25.56
CA GLN A 355 22.49 9.67 26.83
C GLN A 355 21.10 9.06 26.65
N TYR A 356 20.68 8.22 27.59
CA TYR A 356 19.42 7.48 27.51
C TYR A 356 18.19 8.39 27.42
N ASP A 357 18.26 9.59 28.00
CA ASP A 357 17.23 10.63 27.93
C ASP A 357 17.20 11.41 26.61
N GLN A 358 18.22 11.21 25.77
CA GLN A 358 18.35 11.83 24.44
C GLN A 358 17.88 10.91 23.29
N ILE A 359 17.41 9.70 23.62
CA ILE A 359 16.80 8.82 22.63
C ILE A 359 15.58 9.54 22.04
N PRO A 360 15.40 9.55 20.70
CA PRO A 360 14.27 10.19 20.07
C PRO A 360 12.93 9.77 20.71
N THR A 361 12.17 10.73 21.20
CA THR A 361 10.89 10.49 21.90
C THR A 361 9.77 10.08 20.95
N ASP A 362 9.99 10.18 19.64
CA ASP A 362 9.10 9.72 18.58
C ASP A 362 9.12 8.19 18.40
N ILE A 363 10.09 7.49 19.04
CA ILE A 363 10.17 6.03 19.03
C ILE A 363 9.61 5.48 20.35
N SER A 364 8.37 4.99 20.33
CA SER A 364 7.78 4.35 21.52
C SER A 364 8.60 3.13 21.94
N TYR A 365 8.74 2.89 23.24
CA TYR A 365 9.41 1.69 23.77
C TYR A 365 8.83 0.36 23.31
N ASN A 366 7.55 0.34 22.93
CA ASN A 366 6.88 -0.83 22.38
C ASN A 366 6.95 -0.89 20.84
N SER A 367 7.69 0.02 20.20
CA SER A 367 7.85 0.02 18.75
C SER A 367 8.57 -1.24 18.28
N PRO A 368 8.13 -1.86 17.18
CA PRO A 368 8.89 -2.92 16.48
C PRO A 368 10.32 -2.50 16.12
N TYR A 369 10.60 -1.20 16.09
CA TYR A 369 11.93 -0.63 15.89
C TYR A 369 13.01 -1.22 16.83
N TRP A 370 12.64 -1.58 18.07
CA TRP A 370 13.55 -2.14 19.06
C TRP A 370 13.74 -3.66 18.96
N ASN A 371 12.85 -4.34 18.22
CA ASN A 371 12.86 -5.80 18.11
C ASN A 371 13.65 -6.23 16.87
N ALA A 372 14.67 -7.07 17.06
CA ALA A 372 15.45 -7.64 15.98
C ALA A 372 14.57 -8.45 15.02
N ALA A 373 14.85 -8.32 13.71
CA ALA A 373 14.25 -9.11 12.65
C ALA A 373 12.71 -9.06 12.57
N THR A 374 12.09 -8.03 13.16
CA THR A 374 10.66 -7.83 13.00
C THR A 374 10.37 -7.11 11.68
N PRO A 375 9.51 -7.66 10.82
CA PRO A 375 9.07 -6.95 9.63
C PRO A 375 8.35 -5.68 9.99
N VAL A 376 8.74 -4.58 9.39
CA VAL A 376 8.13 -3.26 9.54
C VAL A 376 7.67 -2.77 8.18
N LEU A 377 6.46 -2.25 8.14
CA LEU A 377 6.00 -1.52 6.97
C LEU A 377 6.90 -0.31 6.77
N SER A 378 7.44 -0.17 5.57
CA SER A 378 8.41 0.87 5.26
C SER A 378 8.11 1.49 3.91
N TYR A 379 8.66 2.65 3.70
CA TYR A 379 8.64 3.34 2.42
C TYR A 379 10.02 3.94 2.12
N ILE A 380 10.27 4.19 0.86
CA ILE A 380 11.43 4.99 0.43
C ILE A 380 10.97 6.45 0.38
N SER A 381 11.63 7.28 1.17
CA SER A 381 11.37 8.71 1.22
C SER A 381 11.86 9.42 -0.06
N THR A 382 11.51 10.69 -0.23
CA THR A 382 12.02 11.54 -1.33
C THR A 382 13.50 11.82 -1.25
N ALA A 383 14.14 11.49 -0.12
CA ALA A 383 15.59 11.55 0.07
C ALA A 383 16.27 10.19 -0.18
N ASP A 384 15.59 9.26 -0.84
CA ASP A 384 16.03 7.90 -1.15
C ASP A 384 16.45 7.08 0.10
N LYS A 385 15.86 7.39 1.27
CA LYS A 385 16.09 6.67 2.52
C LYS A 385 14.94 5.74 2.84
N ILE A 386 15.28 4.56 3.38
CA ILE A 386 14.28 3.64 3.90
C ILE A 386 13.75 4.15 5.26
N THR A 387 12.45 4.28 5.37
CA THR A 387 11.77 4.89 6.51
C THR A 387 10.63 3.97 6.95
N GLY A 388 10.60 3.59 8.23
CA GLY A 388 9.54 2.76 8.79
C GLY A 388 8.24 3.55 9.02
N LEU A 389 7.11 2.98 8.70
CA LEU A 389 5.76 3.51 8.95
C LEU A 389 5.27 3.13 10.36
N SER A 390 6.07 3.41 11.38
CA SER A 390 5.81 3.01 12.77
C SER A 390 6.05 4.12 13.78
N GLY A 391 6.25 5.35 13.33
CA GLY A 391 6.49 6.51 14.16
C GLY A 391 5.25 7.03 14.87
N THR A 392 5.49 7.77 15.95
CA THR A 392 4.44 8.48 16.67
C THR A 392 3.91 9.61 15.79
N ALA A 393 2.63 9.55 15.49
CA ALA A 393 2.02 10.52 14.60
C ALA A 393 1.91 11.90 15.24
N SER A 394 2.09 12.93 14.43
CA SER A 394 2.04 14.33 14.86
C SER A 394 0.63 14.85 15.14
N GLY A 395 -0.40 14.18 14.62
CA GLY A 395 -1.79 14.58 14.81
C GLY A 395 -2.77 13.94 13.83
N ALA A 396 -4.04 14.21 14.02
CA ALA A 396 -5.12 13.81 13.13
C ALA A 396 -6.10 14.96 12.93
N SER A 397 -6.81 14.96 11.82
CA SER A 397 -7.93 15.87 11.60
C SER A 397 -9.14 15.13 11.04
N MET A 398 -10.32 15.63 11.35
CA MET A 398 -11.57 15.09 10.82
C MET A 398 -12.67 16.16 10.76
N THR A 399 -13.47 16.09 9.71
CA THR A 399 -14.63 16.95 9.52
C THR A 399 -15.87 16.08 9.40
N THR A 400 -16.87 16.34 10.24
CA THR A 400 -18.13 15.59 10.25
C THR A 400 -19.03 15.97 9.07
N GLY A 401 -20.03 15.17 8.79
CA GLY A 401 -21.23 15.60 8.07
C GLY A 401 -22.04 16.60 8.88
N TRP A 402 -23.18 17.00 8.33
CA TRP A 402 -24.09 17.93 8.97
C TRP A 402 -25.01 17.22 9.99
N TYR A 403 -25.11 17.78 11.17
CA TYR A 403 -26.04 17.40 12.24
C TYR A 403 -27.20 18.36 12.22
N GLY A 404 -28.43 17.89 12.17
CA GLY A 404 -29.61 18.76 12.25
C GLY A 404 -30.80 18.29 11.42
N SER A 405 -31.76 19.11 11.25
CA SER A 405 -32.97 18.89 10.45
C SER A 405 -33.49 20.18 9.84
N GLU A 406 -34.34 20.07 8.82
CA GLU A 406 -34.95 21.22 8.14
C GLU A 406 -35.94 22.00 9.01
N ASP A 407 -36.57 21.31 9.97
CA ASP A 407 -37.71 21.84 10.71
C ASP A 407 -37.33 22.65 11.94
N VAL A 408 -36.14 22.43 12.51
CA VAL A 408 -35.80 22.97 13.84
C VAL A 408 -34.49 23.73 13.83
N VAL A 409 -34.54 24.99 14.25
CA VAL A 409 -33.32 25.73 14.58
C VAL A 409 -32.81 25.29 15.94
N THR A 410 -31.55 24.90 16.00
CA THR A 410 -30.91 24.45 17.22
C THR A 410 -29.68 25.28 17.57
N VAL A 411 -29.36 25.33 18.87
CA VAL A 411 -28.11 25.91 19.37
C VAL A 411 -27.22 24.78 19.83
N CYS A 412 -26.04 24.67 19.21
CA CYS A 412 -24.98 23.81 19.72
C CYS A 412 -24.25 24.51 20.86
N THR A 413 -24.26 23.91 22.03
CA THR A 413 -23.60 24.47 23.22
C THR A 413 -22.35 23.73 23.62
N ARG A 414 -22.20 22.49 23.13
CA ARG A 414 -21.14 21.61 23.57
C ARG A 414 -20.94 20.47 22.58
N VAL A 415 -19.68 20.03 22.39
CA VAL A 415 -19.33 18.79 21.68
C VAL A 415 -18.41 17.96 22.57
N ARG A 416 -18.77 16.70 22.80
CA ARG A 416 -17.96 15.74 23.57
C ARG A 416 -17.42 14.66 22.65
N PRO A 417 -16.09 14.60 22.41
CA PRO A 417 -15.48 13.45 21.78
C PRO A 417 -15.37 12.31 22.81
N ARG A 418 -15.58 11.08 22.32
CA ARG A 418 -15.26 9.86 23.07
C ARG A 418 -13.92 9.36 22.60
N TYR A 419 -12.96 9.40 23.49
CA TYR A 419 -11.59 8.96 23.23
C TYR A 419 -11.33 7.59 23.85
N ARG A 420 -10.63 6.75 23.12
CA ARG A 420 -9.90 5.60 23.68
C ARG A 420 -8.50 6.04 24.09
N THR A 421 -7.81 6.80 23.21
CA THR A 421 -6.55 7.46 23.53
C THR A 421 -6.78 8.97 23.41
N LYS A 422 -6.47 9.70 24.48
CA LYS A 422 -6.65 11.16 24.52
C LYS A 422 -5.49 11.86 23.81
N PRO A 423 -5.77 12.88 22.98
CA PRO A 423 -4.73 13.71 22.36
C PRO A 423 -4.05 14.58 23.43
N THR A 424 -2.86 15.07 23.11
CA THR A 424 -2.16 16.07 23.94
C THR A 424 -2.84 17.44 23.88
N ALA A 425 -3.39 17.79 22.73
CA ALA A 425 -4.24 18.98 22.54
C ALA A 425 -5.28 18.69 21.45
N ALA A 426 -6.40 19.38 21.52
CA ALA A 426 -7.43 19.29 20.50
C ALA A 426 -8.15 20.62 20.33
N THR A 427 -8.52 20.92 19.09
CA THR A 427 -9.32 22.08 18.74
C THR A 427 -10.53 21.68 17.89
N ILE A 428 -11.60 22.48 17.98
CA ILE A 428 -12.81 22.35 17.16
C ILE A 428 -13.15 23.68 16.52
N THR A 429 -13.46 23.66 15.24
CA THR A 429 -14.05 24.78 14.53
C THR A 429 -15.47 24.40 14.14
N PRO A 430 -16.50 24.94 14.82
CA PRO A 430 -17.87 24.64 14.47
C PRO A 430 -18.30 25.45 13.25
N ALA A 431 -19.17 24.87 12.44
CA ALA A 431 -19.82 25.56 11.32
C ALA A 431 -21.32 25.31 11.40
N ALA A 432 -22.13 26.28 11.05
CA ALA A 432 -23.59 26.17 10.97
C ALA A 432 -24.14 26.77 9.69
N SER A 433 -25.26 26.19 9.24
CA SER A 433 -26.06 26.73 8.16
C SER A 433 -27.55 26.67 8.51
N PHE A 434 -28.35 27.54 7.91
CA PHE A 434 -29.80 27.47 8.00
C PHE A 434 -30.43 26.70 6.85
N ASP A 435 -29.69 26.54 5.73
CA ASP A 435 -30.11 25.80 4.56
C ASP A 435 -28.96 24.90 4.06
N LEU A 436 -29.27 23.69 3.61
CA LEU A 436 -28.30 22.82 2.94
C LEU A 436 -27.89 23.44 1.60
N GLY A 437 -26.58 23.61 1.39
CA GLY A 437 -26.07 24.35 0.23
C GLY A 437 -26.10 25.88 0.36
N GLY A 438 -26.63 26.43 1.45
CA GLY A 438 -26.63 27.83 1.76
C GLY A 438 -25.32 28.36 2.34
N THR A 439 -25.33 29.59 2.81
CA THR A 439 -24.17 30.25 3.41
C THR A 439 -23.75 29.55 4.70
N VAL A 440 -22.53 29.02 4.72
CA VAL A 440 -21.94 28.42 5.93
C VAL A 440 -21.36 29.53 6.82
N ARG A 441 -21.73 29.54 8.09
CA ARG A 441 -21.20 30.43 9.12
C ARG A 441 -20.24 29.65 10.01
N TYR A 442 -18.96 30.03 10.03
CA TYR A 442 -17.96 29.46 10.91
C TYR A 442 -17.96 30.16 12.26
N GLY A 443 -17.98 29.38 13.32
CA GLY A 443 -17.78 29.87 14.68
C GLY A 443 -16.32 30.02 15.04
N ALA A 444 -16.06 30.60 16.21
CA ALA A 444 -14.68 30.64 16.73
C ALA A 444 -14.13 29.25 17.03
N THR A 445 -12.87 29.06 16.72
CA THR A 445 -12.16 27.81 17.09
C THR A 445 -12.02 27.74 18.61
N ALA A 446 -12.46 26.64 19.20
CA ALA A 446 -12.38 26.37 20.63
C ALA A 446 -11.38 25.25 20.93
N SER A 447 -10.60 25.44 21.97
CA SER A 447 -9.74 24.38 22.51
C SER A 447 -10.53 23.47 23.43
N ILE A 448 -10.06 22.22 23.56
CA ILE A 448 -10.65 21.25 24.47
C ILE A 448 -10.56 21.75 25.94
N ASN A 449 -11.65 21.66 26.66
CA ASN A 449 -11.77 21.99 28.08
C ASN A 449 -12.15 20.71 28.84
N GLY A 450 -11.15 20.07 29.46
CA GLY A 450 -11.33 18.78 30.11
C GLY A 450 -11.70 17.67 29.13
N ASP A 451 -12.99 17.30 29.06
CA ASP A 451 -13.51 16.21 28.20
C ASP A 451 -14.41 16.72 27.05
N ARG A 452 -14.49 18.04 26.85
CA ARG A 452 -15.44 18.66 25.94
C ARG A 452 -14.91 19.91 25.26
N PHE A 453 -15.56 20.29 24.18
CA PHE A 453 -15.46 21.60 23.58
C PHE A 453 -16.71 22.41 23.94
N ASP A 454 -16.51 23.58 24.49
CA ASP A 454 -17.58 24.54 24.71
C ASP A 454 -17.72 25.44 23.48
N VAL A 455 -18.84 25.32 22.75
CA VAL A 455 -19.13 26.06 21.52
C VAL A 455 -20.50 26.71 21.65
N LEU A 456 -20.68 27.83 20.97
CA LEU A 456 -22.00 28.52 20.94
C LEU A 456 -22.30 28.90 19.50
N GLN A 457 -23.20 28.17 18.86
CA GLN A 457 -23.57 28.42 17.47
C GLN A 457 -25.02 28.00 17.21
N ALA A 458 -25.79 28.87 16.53
CA ALA A 458 -27.17 28.60 16.14
C ALA A 458 -27.28 28.33 14.65
N GLY A 459 -28.10 27.35 14.29
CA GLY A 459 -28.41 26.98 12.91
C GLY A 459 -29.38 25.80 12.86
N ARG A 460 -29.86 25.46 11.66
CA ARG A 460 -30.58 24.19 11.43
C ARG A 460 -29.61 23.04 11.32
N TYR A 461 -28.45 23.31 10.74
CA TYR A 461 -27.41 22.31 10.48
C TYR A 461 -26.10 22.75 11.13
N HIS A 462 -25.41 21.78 11.78
CA HIS A 462 -24.14 21.99 12.47
C HIS A 462 -23.11 21.02 11.93
N ARG A 463 -21.89 21.48 11.70
CA ARG A 463 -20.74 20.71 11.23
C ARG A 463 -19.54 21.03 12.09
N PHE A 464 -18.67 20.06 12.29
CA PHE A 464 -17.51 20.20 13.17
C PHE A 464 -16.24 19.77 12.46
N ALA A 465 -15.27 20.68 12.37
CA ALA A 465 -13.91 20.37 11.98
C ALA A 465 -13.04 20.27 13.24
N LEU A 466 -12.43 19.10 13.45
CA LEU A 466 -11.60 18.83 14.63
C LEU A 466 -10.15 18.60 14.18
N THR A 467 -9.21 19.11 15.01
CA THR A 467 -7.79 18.84 14.85
C THR A 467 -7.25 18.36 16.19
N PHE A 468 -6.45 17.32 16.15
CA PHE A 468 -5.85 16.68 17.31
C PHE A 468 -4.33 16.68 17.18
N ALA A 469 -3.63 16.97 18.26
CA ALA A 469 -2.19 16.88 18.36
C ALA A 469 -1.77 15.63 19.15
N GLY A 470 -0.70 14.98 18.72
CA GLY A 470 -0.21 13.73 19.31
C GLY A 470 -1.06 12.52 18.94
N GLY A 471 -0.78 11.40 19.60
CA GLY A 471 -1.54 10.16 19.38
C GLY A 471 -2.97 10.28 19.88
N VAL A 472 -3.94 9.99 19.03
CA VAL A 472 -5.38 10.00 19.39
C VAL A 472 -6.09 8.78 18.82
N GLU A 473 -7.11 8.30 19.54
CA GLU A 473 -8.13 7.40 18.99
C GLU A 473 -9.51 7.91 19.39
N VAL A 474 -10.31 8.31 18.40
CA VAL A 474 -11.66 8.86 18.56
C VAL A 474 -12.68 7.82 18.13
N GLU A 475 -13.60 7.47 19.03
CA GLU A 475 -14.68 6.50 18.75
C GLU A 475 -15.97 7.19 18.28
N ALA A 476 -16.31 8.33 18.87
CA ALA A 476 -17.55 9.06 18.56
C ALA A 476 -17.44 10.54 18.92
N LEU A 477 -18.33 11.31 18.33
CA LEU A 477 -18.57 12.72 18.68
C LEU A 477 -20.02 12.88 19.12
N VAL A 478 -20.25 13.54 20.25
CA VAL A 478 -21.58 13.74 20.81
C VAL A 478 -21.83 15.24 20.97
N PRO A 479 -22.49 15.88 19.98
CA PRO A 479 -22.92 17.27 20.11
C PRO A 479 -24.13 17.39 21.03
N THR A 480 -24.22 18.49 21.76
CA THR A 480 -25.39 18.87 22.57
C THR A 480 -26.12 19.99 21.81
N LEU A 481 -27.22 19.63 21.14
CA LEU A 481 -28.06 20.51 20.38
C LEU A 481 -29.34 20.81 21.22
N LYS A 482 -29.68 22.10 21.39
CA LYS A 482 -30.89 22.51 22.09
C LYS A 482 -31.80 23.23 21.09
N PRO A 483 -33.08 22.87 20.96
CA PRO A 483 -34.03 23.60 20.14
C PRO A 483 -34.10 25.07 20.57
N GLN A 484 -34.11 25.97 19.61
CA GLN A 484 -34.27 27.41 19.84
C GLN A 484 -35.57 27.85 19.18
N GLY A 485 -36.57 28.15 20.04
CA GLY A 485 -37.89 28.66 19.59
C GLY A 485 -38.76 27.56 18.95
N LEU A 486 -39.87 27.28 19.55
CA LEU A 486 -41.02 26.69 18.89
C LEU A 486 -41.86 27.88 18.39
N GLU A 487 -41.69 28.29 17.16
CA GLU A 487 -42.67 29.03 16.38
C GLU A 487 -42.88 28.35 15.04
#